data_b888f212c470d1413f59205e812f8f88
#
_entry.id   b888f212c470d1413f59205e812f8f88
#
_cell.length_a   1.000
_cell.length_b   1.000
_cell.length_c   1.000
_cell.angle_alpha   90.00
_cell.angle_beta   90.00
_cell.angle_gamma   90.00
#
_symmetry.space_group_name_H-M   'P 1'
#
loop_
_entity.id
_entity.type
_entity.pdbx_description
1 polymer ?
#
loop_
_entity_poly.entity_id
_entity_poly.type
_entity_poly.pdbx_seq_one_letter_code
_entity_poly.pdbx_strand_id
1 'polypeptide(L)'
;MSETHDKPTSAGEAPGHPRFLAHHYGSFQQQFEAGKLGMWIFLVTEILLFSGLFCAYAVYRANHPEIFHVGAKFLNAYLGGTNTCVLLLSSLTMAWGVRCAQIDRRRGLIVCLAITLLCGGVFMGIKYVEYRHKWHDGLLWAGWFKPSEDAAETLRGSDHPAPARDEPSADTAPAPESQPPPQEKSRRLGIFFSIYFTMTGLHALHVLAGMGAITWVLVRAVRRHFHSQYFGPVDYVGLYWHLVDLIWIFLFPLLYLID
;
A
#
# COMPACT_ATOMS: atom_id res chain seq x y z
N MET A 1 79.35 25.83 -4.80
CA MET A 1 78.00 26.45 -4.83
C MET A 1 77.12 25.45 -5.48
N SER A 2 76.40 24.69 -4.65
CA SER A 2 75.49 23.66 -5.12
C SER A 2 74.12 24.04 -4.50
N GLU A 3 73.25 24.56 -5.35
CA GLU A 3 71.89 24.87 -4.98
C GLU A 3 71.11 23.55 -4.91
N THR A 4 70.71 23.15 -3.72
CA THR A 4 69.76 22.09 -3.51
C THR A 4 68.36 22.66 -3.74
N HIS A 5 67.72 22.21 -4.85
CA HIS A 5 66.34 22.48 -5.20
C HIS A 5 65.46 21.75 -4.19
N ASP A 6 64.89 22.50 -3.26
CA ASP A 6 63.92 22.06 -2.30
C ASP A 6 62.56 21.84 -3.02
N LYS A 7 62.16 20.58 -3.14
CA LYS A 7 60.92 20.17 -3.75
C LYS A 7 59.79 20.48 -2.76
N PRO A 8 58.74 21.24 -3.13
CA PRO A 8 57.67 21.54 -2.19
C PRO A 8 56.97 20.24 -1.80
N THR A 9 56.98 19.98 -0.50
CA THR A 9 56.26 18.91 0.18
C THR A 9 54.76 19.06 -0.14
N SER A 10 54.21 18.03 -0.75
CA SER A 10 52.78 17.91 -1.05
C SER A 10 51.96 18.24 0.19
N ALA A 11 51.07 19.21 0.05
CA ALA A 11 50.03 19.54 1.03
C ALA A 11 49.36 18.28 1.58
N GLY A 12 49.34 18.16 2.90
CA GLY A 12 48.82 17.00 3.59
C GLY A 12 47.42 16.64 3.08
N GLU A 13 47.30 15.42 2.57
CA GLU A 13 46.00 14.79 2.41
C GLU A 13 45.33 14.78 3.77
N ALA A 14 44.26 15.56 3.89
CA ALA A 14 43.35 15.47 5.03
C ALA A 14 42.92 13.99 5.21
N PRO A 15 42.88 13.47 6.45
CA PRO A 15 42.57 12.08 6.68
C PRO A 15 41.25 11.73 5.97
N GLY A 16 41.36 10.78 5.02
CA GLY A 16 40.34 10.49 4.02
C GLY A 16 38.94 10.36 4.63
N HIS A 17 38.08 11.30 4.30
CA HIS A 17 36.64 11.17 4.60
C HIS A 17 36.16 9.82 4.07
N PRO A 18 35.56 8.98 4.91
CA PRO A 18 35.02 7.71 4.45
C PRO A 18 34.04 7.94 3.29
N ARG A 19 34.22 7.23 2.19
CA ARG A 19 33.49 7.41 0.93
C ARG A 19 31.97 7.47 1.04
N PHE A 20 31.37 7.08 2.17
CA PHE A 20 29.93 7.01 2.44
C PHE A 20 29.44 8.13 3.37
N LEU A 21 30.33 8.93 3.96
CA LEU A 21 29.96 10.07 4.79
C LEU A 21 29.87 11.32 3.91
N ALA A 22 28.68 11.92 3.85
CA ALA A 22 28.53 13.20 3.13
C ALA A 22 29.23 14.32 3.93
N HIS A 23 29.95 15.20 3.24
CA HIS A 23 30.87 16.18 3.78
C HIS A 23 30.25 17.19 4.77
N HIS A 24 28.92 17.31 4.82
CA HIS A 24 28.19 18.18 5.75
C HIS A 24 27.78 17.47 7.06
N TYR A 25 28.07 16.17 7.22
CA TYR A 25 27.84 15.45 8.47
C TYR A 25 29.14 15.17 9.21
N GLY A 26 29.12 15.37 10.53
CA GLY A 26 30.27 15.11 11.37
C GLY A 26 30.50 13.63 11.71
N SER A 27 29.46 12.78 11.58
CA SER A 27 29.55 11.33 11.84
C SER A 27 28.53 10.52 11.05
N PHE A 28 28.80 9.22 10.86
CA PHE A 28 27.83 8.29 10.26
C PHE A 28 26.52 8.18 11.04
N GLN A 29 26.60 8.25 12.37
CA GLN A 29 25.44 8.19 13.22
C GLN A 29 24.54 9.40 12.99
N GLN A 30 25.11 10.60 12.92
CA GLN A 30 24.37 11.83 12.62
C GLN A 30 23.70 11.76 11.23
N GLN A 31 24.41 11.27 10.21
CA GLN A 31 23.86 11.07 8.87
C GLN A 31 22.69 10.06 8.88
N PHE A 32 22.82 8.96 9.61
CA PHE A 32 21.77 7.94 9.74
C PHE A 32 20.55 8.50 10.48
N GLU A 33 20.75 9.20 11.59
CA GLU A 33 19.64 9.80 12.37
C GLU A 33 18.90 10.88 11.56
N ALA A 34 19.63 11.73 10.84
CA ALA A 34 19.04 12.74 9.95
C ALA A 34 18.20 12.10 8.82
N GLY A 35 18.74 11.04 8.18
CA GLY A 35 18.00 10.29 7.16
C GLY A 35 16.76 9.59 7.72
N LYS A 36 16.86 9.05 8.93
CA LYS A 36 15.74 8.42 9.63
C LYS A 36 14.65 9.43 9.99
N LEU A 37 15.03 10.61 10.48
CA LEU A 37 14.10 11.71 10.73
C LEU A 37 13.37 12.13 9.46
N GLY A 38 14.09 12.33 8.35
CA GLY A 38 13.49 12.63 7.05
C GLY A 38 12.51 11.56 6.60
N MET A 39 12.87 10.27 6.81
CA MET A 39 11.98 9.16 6.51
C MET A 39 10.70 9.20 7.36
N TRP A 40 10.80 9.48 8.66
CA TRP A 40 9.63 9.61 9.53
C TRP A 40 8.70 10.75 9.09
N ILE A 41 9.24 11.91 8.72
CA ILE A 41 8.45 13.04 8.20
C ILE A 41 7.71 12.60 6.92
N PHE A 42 8.41 11.94 6.00
CA PHE A 42 7.79 11.40 4.79
C PHE A 42 6.66 10.41 5.10
N LEU A 43 6.88 9.44 6.00
CA LEU A 43 5.85 8.48 6.40
C LEU A 43 4.61 9.15 7.00
N VAL A 44 4.78 10.22 7.77
CA VAL A 44 3.67 11.02 8.32
C VAL A 44 2.86 11.67 7.20
N THR A 45 3.50 12.21 6.16
CA THR A 45 2.77 12.78 5.00
C THR A 45 1.95 11.74 4.26
N GLU A 46 2.48 10.51 4.12
CA GLU A 46 1.76 9.39 3.51
C GLU A 46 0.55 8.94 4.36
N ILE A 47 0.71 8.86 5.68
CA ILE A 47 -0.39 8.58 6.60
C ILE A 47 -1.49 9.64 6.47
N LEU A 48 -1.14 10.92 6.40
CA LEU A 48 -2.10 12.01 6.22
C LEU A 48 -2.85 11.91 4.88
N LEU A 49 -2.15 11.55 3.80
CA LEU A 49 -2.74 11.33 2.48
C LEU A 49 -3.81 10.24 2.53
N PHE A 50 -3.48 9.07 3.08
CA PHE A 50 -4.44 7.96 3.21
C PHE A 50 -5.54 8.25 4.22
N SER A 51 -5.25 8.95 5.31
CA SER A 51 -6.26 9.37 6.30
C SER A 51 -7.35 10.24 5.67
N GLY A 52 -6.99 11.14 4.75
CA GLY A 52 -7.95 11.92 3.97
C GLY A 52 -8.89 11.05 3.14
N LEU A 53 -8.37 10.01 2.51
CA LEU A 53 -9.17 9.03 1.74
C LEU A 53 -10.07 8.19 2.66
N PHE A 54 -9.57 7.74 3.81
CA PHE A 54 -10.38 7.03 4.81
C PHE A 54 -11.50 7.90 5.37
N CYS A 55 -11.24 9.18 5.60
CA CYS A 55 -12.26 10.14 6.03
C CYS A 55 -13.35 10.31 4.97
N ALA A 56 -12.98 10.50 3.70
CA ALA A 56 -13.93 10.59 2.59
C ALA A 56 -14.78 9.32 2.47
N TYR A 57 -14.16 8.14 2.59
CA TYR A 57 -14.86 6.86 2.64
C TYR A 57 -15.86 6.79 3.81
N ALA A 58 -15.43 7.15 5.03
CA ALA A 58 -16.26 7.08 6.23
C ALA A 58 -17.48 8.00 6.14
N VAL A 59 -17.29 9.23 5.65
CA VAL A 59 -18.39 10.20 5.45
C VAL A 59 -19.39 9.67 4.40
N TYR A 60 -18.89 9.14 3.28
CA TYR A 60 -19.76 8.61 2.24
C TYR A 60 -20.53 7.36 2.70
N ARG A 61 -19.87 6.46 3.45
CA ARG A 61 -20.51 5.27 4.05
C ARG A 61 -21.58 5.65 5.07
N ALA A 62 -21.33 6.66 5.92
CA ALA A 62 -22.31 7.13 6.90
C ALA A 62 -23.58 7.69 6.25
N ASN A 63 -23.46 8.34 5.08
CA ASN A 63 -24.58 8.91 4.36
C ASN A 63 -25.34 7.91 3.47
N HIS A 64 -24.69 6.80 3.05
CA HIS A 64 -25.25 5.85 2.08
C HIS A 64 -24.90 4.40 2.42
N PRO A 65 -25.29 3.86 3.58
CA PRO A 65 -24.89 2.53 4.05
C PRO A 65 -25.35 1.41 3.11
N GLU A 66 -26.54 1.51 2.53
CA GLU A 66 -27.12 0.50 1.64
C GLU A 66 -26.26 0.20 0.40
N ILE A 67 -25.54 1.21 -0.10
CA ILE A 67 -24.70 1.06 -1.29
C ILE A 67 -23.44 0.26 -0.98
N PHE A 68 -22.93 0.39 0.23
CA PHE A 68 -21.75 -0.34 0.67
C PHE A 68 -22.02 -1.83 0.84
N HIS A 69 -23.21 -2.21 1.36
CA HIS A 69 -23.64 -3.61 1.42
C HIS A 69 -23.77 -4.25 0.03
N VAL A 70 -24.31 -3.50 -0.94
CA VAL A 70 -24.43 -3.98 -2.32
C VAL A 70 -23.04 -4.05 -2.97
N GLY A 71 -22.22 -3.02 -2.82
CA GLY A 71 -20.87 -2.97 -3.39
C GLY A 71 -19.94 -4.06 -2.86
N ALA A 72 -20.04 -4.40 -1.57
CA ALA A 72 -19.24 -5.43 -0.93
C ALA A 72 -19.49 -6.83 -1.52
N LYS A 73 -20.71 -7.13 -2.01
CA LYS A 73 -21.03 -8.42 -2.66
C LYS A 73 -20.19 -8.69 -3.91
N PHE A 74 -19.67 -7.65 -4.56
CA PHE A 74 -18.78 -7.76 -5.72
C PHE A 74 -17.30 -7.93 -5.32
N LEU A 75 -16.98 -7.92 -4.02
CA LEU A 75 -15.63 -8.08 -3.51
C LEU A 75 -15.46 -9.45 -2.87
N ASN A 76 -14.46 -10.21 -3.33
CA ASN A 76 -14.19 -11.54 -2.77
C ASN A 76 -13.30 -11.41 -1.52
N ALA A 77 -13.89 -11.57 -0.33
CA ALA A 77 -13.19 -11.49 0.95
C ALA A 77 -12.07 -12.53 1.09
N TYR A 78 -12.20 -13.72 0.47
CA TYR A 78 -11.15 -14.75 0.50
C TYR A 78 -9.89 -14.30 -0.25
N LEU A 79 -10.04 -13.65 -1.42
CA LEU A 79 -8.90 -13.11 -2.17
C LEU A 79 -8.23 -11.96 -1.40
N GLY A 80 -9.02 -11.08 -0.77
CA GLY A 80 -8.51 -10.02 0.08
C GLY A 80 -7.77 -10.55 1.30
N GLY A 81 -8.31 -11.59 1.98
CA GLY A 81 -7.67 -12.26 3.11
C GLY A 81 -6.36 -12.94 2.74
N THR A 82 -6.33 -13.67 1.61
CA THR A 82 -5.10 -14.27 1.08
C THR A 82 -4.03 -13.21 0.80
N ASN A 83 -4.41 -12.09 0.19
CA ASN A 83 -3.51 -10.97 -0.05
C ASN A 83 -2.94 -10.40 1.25
N THR A 84 -3.77 -10.30 2.29
CA THR A 84 -3.32 -9.84 3.61
C THR A 84 -2.28 -10.79 4.22
N CYS A 85 -2.51 -12.10 4.15
CA CYS A 85 -1.54 -13.10 4.62
C CYS A 85 -0.20 -13.01 3.86
N VAL A 86 -0.25 -12.83 2.54
CA VAL A 86 0.96 -12.68 1.70
C VAL A 86 1.74 -11.42 2.09
N LEU A 87 1.06 -10.29 2.34
CA LEU A 87 1.72 -9.05 2.76
C LEU A 87 2.29 -9.15 4.18
N LEU A 88 1.60 -9.78 5.12
CA LEU A 88 2.14 -10.03 6.47
C LEU A 88 3.42 -10.88 6.42
N LEU A 89 3.45 -11.92 5.58
CA LEU A 89 4.67 -12.70 5.34
C LEU A 89 5.77 -11.83 4.72
N SER A 90 5.42 -11.00 3.76
CA SER A 90 6.32 -10.03 3.12
C SER A 90 6.94 -9.06 4.14
N SER A 91 6.11 -8.51 5.03
CA SER A 91 6.53 -7.62 6.11
C SER A 91 7.51 -8.31 7.07
N LEU A 92 7.23 -9.57 7.45
CA LEU A 92 8.14 -10.38 8.28
C LEU A 92 9.49 -10.61 7.59
N THR A 93 9.48 -10.99 6.29
CA THR A 93 10.72 -11.21 5.55
C THR A 93 11.54 -9.94 5.37
N MET A 94 10.88 -8.79 5.19
CA MET A 94 11.56 -7.49 5.12
C MET A 94 12.23 -7.13 6.45
N ALA A 95 11.53 -7.30 7.59
CA ALA A 95 12.10 -7.08 8.93
C ALA A 95 13.32 -7.98 9.18
N TRP A 96 13.23 -9.25 8.78
CA TRP A 96 14.37 -10.18 8.87
C TRP A 96 15.52 -9.77 7.96
N GLY A 97 15.22 -9.23 6.78
CA GLY A 97 16.22 -8.67 5.85
C GLY A 97 16.99 -7.51 6.45
N VAL A 98 16.31 -6.55 7.09
CA VAL A 98 16.94 -5.44 7.84
C VAL A 98 17.86 -5.98 8.93
N ARG A 99 17.40 -6.98 9.69
CA ARG A 99 18.24 -7.62 10.72
C ARG A 99 19.48 -8.27 10.11
N CYS A 100 19.34 -8.97 8.99
CA CYS A 100 20.48 -9.56 8.28
C CYS A 100 21.50 -8.51 7.79
N ALA A 101 21.03 -7.32 7.39
CA ALA A 101 21.90 -6.21 7.03
C ALA A 101 22.70 -5.69 8.23
N GLN A 102 22.07 -5.57 9.41
CA GLN A 102 22.71 -5.12 10.65
C GLN A 102 23.81 -6.07 11.13
N ILE A 103 23.63 -7.38 10.96
CA ILE A 103 24.61 -8.41 11.39
C ILE A 103 25.54 -8.88 10.25
N ASP A 104 25.59 -8.13 9.16
CA ASP A 104 26.44 -8.36 7.98
C ASP A 104 26.24 -9.73 7.29
N ARG A 105 25.04 -10.32 7.43
CA ARG A 105 24.66 -11.56 6.76
C ARG A 105 24.11 -11.29 5.36
N ARG A 106 24.99 -10.98 4.41
CA ARG A 106 24.63 -10.63 3.03
C ARG A 106 23.72 -11.66 2.34
N ARG A 107 23.99 -12.97 2.44
CA ARG A 107 23.18 -14.00 1.81
C ARG A 107 21.75 -13.97 2.35
N GLY A 108 21.58 -13.84 3.67
CA GLY A 108 20.28 -13.71 4.30
C GLY A 108 19.52 -12.47 3.82
N LEU A 109 20.21 -11.33 3.73
CA LEU A 109 19.62 -10.09 3.19
C LEU A 109 19.08 -10.28 1.77
N ILE A 110 19.89 -10.85 0.85
CA ILE A 110 19.48 -11.07 -0.54
C ILE A 110 18.28 -11.99 -0.63
N VAL A 111 18.28 -13.11 0.12
CA VAL A 111 17.14 -14.06 0.14
C VAL A 111 15.88 -13.40 0.67
N CYS A 112 15.97 -12.68 1.79
CA CYS A 112 14.81 -12.00 2.37
C CYS A 112 14.21 -10.95 1.42
N LEU A 113 15.04 -10.09 0.81
CA LEU A 113 14.58 -9.10 -0.17
C LEU A 113 13.95 -9.75 -1.41
N ALA A 114 14.52 -10.87 -1.89
CA ALA A 114 13.94 -11.61 -3.02
C ALA A 114 12.56 -12.21 -2.67
N ILE A 115 12.39 -12.78 -1.47
CA ILE A 115 11.09 -13.29 -1.00
C ILE A 115 10.09 -12.14 -0.85
N THR A 116 10.51 -11.00 -0.28
CA THR A 116 9.66 -9.81 -0.16
C THR A 116 9.16 -9.34 -1.52
N LEU A 117 10.03 -9.27 -2.53
CA LEU A 117 9.65 -8.92 -3.91
C LEU A 117 8.71 -9.94 -4.53
N LEU A 118 8.93 -11.22 -4.30
CA LEU A 118 8.05 -12.29 -4.78
C LEU A 118 6.64 -12.15 -4.17
N CYS A 119 6.55 -11.95 -2.87
CA CYS A 119 5.27 -11.72 -2.17
C CYS A 119 4.56 -10.46 -2.71
N GLY A 120 5.29 -9.35 -2.90
CA GLY A 120 4.76 -8.13 -3.52
C GLY A 120 4.25 -8.39 -4.94
N GLY A 121 4.97 -9.19 -5.74
CA GLY A 121 4.56 -9.61 -7.07
C GLY A 121 3.29 -10.47 -7.07
N VAL A 122 3.17 -11.41 -6.12
CA VAL A 122 1.96 -12.22 -5.94
C VAL A 122 0.76 -11.34 -5.59
N PHE A 123 0.94 -10.40 -4.65
CA PHE A 123 -0.09 -9.42 -4.30
C PHE A 123 -0.58 -8.64 -5.53
N MET A 124 0.36 -8.07 -6.30
CA MET A 124 0.03 -7.31 -7.52
C MET A 124 -0.63 -8.19 -8.58
N GLY A 125 -0.22 -9.45 -8.71
CA GLY A 125 -0.83 -10.43 -9.63
C GLY A 125 -2.30 -10.72 -9.27
N ILE A 126 -2.60 -10.97 -8.00
CA ILE A 126 -3.98 -11.17 -7.51
C ILE A 126 -4.82 -9.91 -7.75
N LYS A 127 -4.26 -8.72 -7.47
CA LYS A 127 -4.94 -7.44 -7.72
C LYS A 127 -5.20 -7.19 -9.19
N TYR A 128 -4.28 -7.53 -10.05
CA TYR A 128 -4.46 -7.41 -11.50
C TYR A 128 -5.60 -8.29 -12.01
N VAL A 129 -5.69 -9.56 -11.54
CA VAL A 129 -6.78 -10.47 -11.89
C VAL A 129 -8.12 -9.92 -11.39
N GLU A 130 -8.17 -9.41 -10.14
CA GLU A 130 -9.37 -8.82 -9.56
C GLU A 130 -9.83 -7.58 -10.35
N TYR A 131 -8.91 -6.70 -10.73
CA TYR A 131 -9.23 -5.51 -11.52
C TYR A 131 -9.70 -5.86 -12.93
N ARG A 132 -9.04 -6.84 -13.58
CA ARG A 132 -9.44 -7.32 -14.89
C ARG A 132 -10.87 -7.89 -14.89
N HIS A 133 -11.26 -8.61 -13.86
CA HIS A 133 -12.61 -9.15 -13.71
C HIS A 133 -13.64 -8.01 -13.59
N LYS A 134 -13.40 -7.04 -12.72
CA LYS A 134 -14.26 -5.86 -12.58
C LYS A 134 -14.35 -5.01 -13.84
N TRP A 135 -13.28 -4.96 -14.63
CA TRP A 135 -13.29 -4.30 -15.95
C TRP A 135 -14.23 -5.01 -16.92
N HIS A 136 -14.20 -6.33 -16.96
CA HIS A 136 -15.11 -7.14 -17.79
C HIS A 136 -16.57 -6.98 -17.37
N ASP A 137 -16.84 -6.87 -16.07
CA ASP A 137 -18.18 -6.69 -15.51
C ASP A 137 -18.72 -5.27 -15.69
N GLY A 138 -17.95 -4.37 -16.30
CA GLY A 138 -18.33 -2.97 -16.54
C GLY A 138 -18.47 -2.13 -15.28
N LEU A 139 -17.89 -2.58 -14.14
CA LEU A 139 -17.93 -1.92 -12.85
C LEU A 139 -16.82 -0.87 -12.70
N LEU A 140 -16.63 -0.03 -13.73
CA LEU A 140 -15.64 1.03 -13.73
C LEU A 140 -16.16 2.29 -13.01
N TRP A 141 -15.28 3.26 -12.78
CA TRP A 141 -15.58 4.50 -12.08
C TRP A 141 -16.50 5.45 -12.84
N ALA A 142 -17.36 6.13 -12.12
CA ALA A 142 -18.19 7.28 -12.54
C ALA A 142 -18.90 7.13 -13.90
N GLY A 143 -18.51 7.86 -14.93
CA GLY A 143 -19.16 7.89 -16.25
C GLY A 143 -18.96 6.63 -17.11
N TRP A 144 -18.08 5.71 -16.71
CA TRP A 144 -17.80 4.42 -17.39
C TRP A 144 -18.50 3.23 -16.72
N PHE A 145 -19.31 3.50 -15.68
CA PHE A 145 -20.10 2.49 -14.99
C PHE A 145 -21.23 2.02 -15.92
N LYS A 146 -21.04 0.87 -16.54
CA LYS A 146 -22.02 0.16 -17.37
C LYS A 146 -22.02 -1.31 -16.96
N PRO A 147 -22.79 -1.68 -15.91
CA PRO A 147 -22.80 -3.05 -15.42
C PRO A 147 -23.24 -4.01 -16.53
N SER A 148 -22.56 -5.15 -16.65
CA SER A 148 -22.97 -6.27 -17.51
C SER A 148 -24.36 -6.78 -17.08
N GLU A 149 -25.03 -7.54 -17.95
CA GLU A 149 -26.35 -8.09 -17.64
C GLU A 149 -26.34 -8.92 -16.37
N ASP A 150 -25.31 -9.73 -16.13
CA ASP A 150 -25.12 -10.55 -14.92
C ASP A 150 -24.94 -9.69 -13.67
N ALA A 151 -24.14 -8.61 -13.76
CA ALA A 151 -23.97 -7.66 -12.66
C ALA A 151 -25.26 -6.87 -12.39
N ALA A 152 -26.01 -6.52 -13.45
CA ALA A 152 -27.29 -5.85 -13.31
C ALA A 152 -28.36 -6.76 -12.66
N GLU A 153 -28.34 -8.06 -12.94
CA GLU A 153 -29.22 -9.05 -12.31
C GLU A 153 -28.91 -9.22 -10.81
N THR A 154 -27.62 -9.29 -10.45
CA THR A 154 -27.17 -9.31 -9.05
C THR A 154 -27.63 -8.06 -8.30
N LEU A 155 -27.62 -6.90 -8.95
CA LEU A 155 -28.10 -5.64 -8.40
C LEU A 155 -29.63 -5.64 -8.20
N ARG A 156 -30.39 -6.25 -9.13
CA ARG A 156 -31.85 -6.42 -9.02
C ARG A 156 -32.23 -7.45 -7.95
N GLY A 157 -31.50 -8.56 -7.88
CA GLY A 157 -31.74 -9.62 -6.88
C GLY A 157 -31.50 -9.17 -5.45
N SER A 158 -30.71 -8.11 -5.23
CA SER A 158 -30.51 -7.52 -3.89
C SER A 158 -31.69 -6.66 -3.41
N ASP A 159 -32.68 -6.39 -4.27
CA ASP A 159 -33.85 -5.58 -3.95
C ASP A 159 -35.05 -6.42 -3.48
N HIS A 160 -34.98 -7.76 -3.48
CA HIS A 160 -36.03 -8.58 -2.87
C HIS A 160 -35.85 -8.56 -1.35
N PRO A 161 -36.86 -8.03 -0.61
CA PRO A 161 -36.95 -8.23 0.83
C PRO A 161 -36.99 -9.73 1.11
N ALA A 162 -36.34 -10.17 2.18
CA ALA A 162 -36.46 -11.53 2.68
C ALA A 162 -37.94 -11.87 2.82
N PRO A 163 -38.38 -13.14 2.52
CA PRO A 163 -39.79 -13.51 2.64
C PRO A 163 -40.30 -13.17 4.03
N ALA A 164 -41.32 -12.32 4.07
CA ALA A 164 -41.97 -11.89 5.28
C ALA A 164 -42.35 -13.14 6.09
N ARG A 165 -41.79 -13.26 7.31
CA ARG A 165 -42.40 -14.11 8.31
C ARG A 165 -43.80 -13.53 8.59
N ASP A 166 -44.82 -14.36 8.44
CA ASP A 166 -46.18 -14.05 8.80
C ASP A 166 -46.22 -13.59 10.27
N GLU A 167 -46.32 -12.29 10.48
CA GLU A 167 -46.70 -11.70 11.76
C GLU A 167 -47.95 -10.85 11.55
N PRO A 168 -48.94 -10.92 12.48
CA PRO A 168 -50.24 -10.30 12.29
C PRO A 168 -50.19 -8.78 12.43
N SER A 169 -50.98 -8.15 11.57
CA SER A 169 -51.28 -6.72 11.45
C SER A 169 -51.44 -6.00 12.80
N ALA A 170 -50.57 -4.99 13.03
CA ALA A 170 -50.88 -3.87 13.90
C ALA A 170 -50.58 -2.58 13.12
N ASP A 171 -51.61 -1.78 12.96
CA ASP A 171 -51.59 -0.44 12.38
C ASP A 171 -50.51 0.45 12.99
N THR A 172 -49.75 1.06 12.15
CA THR A 172 -48.82 2.19 12.30
C THR A 172 -47.39 1.83 11.85
N ALA A 173 -47.23 1.41 10.60
CA ALA A 173 -45.89 1.43 9.97
C ALA A 173 -45.62 2.84 9.42
N PRO A 174 -44.43 3.45 9.68
CA PRO A 174 -44.02 4.63 8.95
C PRO A 174 -43.93 4.27 7.45
N ALA A 175 -44.35 5.21 6.60
CA ALA A 175 -44.36 5.02 5.15
C ALA A 175 -43.00 4.49 4.69
N PRO A 176 -42.95 3.48 3.77
CA PRO A 176 -41.70 2.95 3.27
C PRO A 176 -40.91 4.11 2.65
N GLU A 177 -39.68 4.34 3.17
CA GLU A 177 -38.74 5.30 2.59
C GLU A 177 -38.65 5.01 1.09
N SER A 178 -39.04 5.98 0.29
CA SER A 178 -39.09 5.86 -1.17
C SER A 178 -37.72 5.46 -1.70
N GLN A 179 -37.60 4.22 -2.18
CA GLN A 179 -36.37 3.73 -2.77
C GLN A 179 -35.92 4.68 -3.89
N PRO A 180 -34.65 5.09 -3.93
CA PRO A 180 -34.18 6.01 -4.94
C PRO A 180 -34.38 5.42 -6.34
N PRO A 181 -34.69 6.24 -7.35
CA PRO A 181 -34.92 5.77 -8.70
C PRO A 181 -33.69 5.00 -9.24
N PRO A 182 -33.87 4.00 -10.12
CA PRO A 182 -32.79 3.11 -10.58
C PRO A 182 -31.57 3.82 -11.14
N GLN A 183 -31.74 4.98 -11.74
CA GLN A 183 -30.64 5.82 -12.25
C GLN A 183 -29.80 6.44 -11.12
N GLU A 184 -30.43 6.82 -10.01
CA GLU A 184 -29.75 7.39 -8.85
C GLU A 184 -28.96 6.30 -8.10
N LYS A 185 -29.52 5.10 -7.98
CA LYS A 185 -28.85 3.93 -7.40
C LYS A 185 -27.60 3.56 -8.21
N SER A 186 -27.69 3.54 -9.54
CA SER A 186 -26.55 3.30 -10.45
C SER A 186 -25.44 4.37 -10.28
N ARG A 187 -25.82 5.65 -10.19
CA ARG A 187 -24.87 6.75 -9.99
C ARG A 187 -24.15 6.65 -8.63
N ARG A 188 -24.89 6.34 -7.57
CA ARG A 188 -24.33 6.19 -6.22
C ARG A 188 -23.37 4.99 -6.14
N LEU A 189 -23.69 3.88 -6.82
CA LEU A 189 -22.80 2.72 -6.93
C LEU A 189 -21.50 3.07 -7.69
N GLY A 190 -21.61 3.86 -8.76
CA GLY A 190 -20.45 4.37 -9.49
C GLY A 190 -19.50 5.21 -8.61
N ILE A 191 -20.04 5.96 -7.62
CA ILE A 191 -19.22 6.71 -6.65
C ILE A 191 -18.51 5.73 -5.69
N PHE A 192 -19.20 4.67 -5.20
CA PHE A 192 -18.56 3.64 -4.39
C PHE A 192 -17.35 3.02 -5.09
N PHE A 193 -17.52 2.59 -6.35
CA PHE A 193 -16.41 2.04 -7.13
C PHE A 193 -15.31 3.08 -7.39
N SER A 194 -15.66 4.35 -7.57
CA SER A 194 -14.66 5.42 -7.70
C SER A 194 -13.80 5.55 -6.44
N ILE A 195 -14.41 5.54 -5.25
CA ILE A 195 -13.69 5.54 -3.97
C ILE A 195 -12.84 4.29 -3.84
N TYR A 196 -13.40 3.11 -4.14
CA TYR A 196 -12.69 1.84 -4.11
C TYR A 196 -11.44 1.86 -5.00
N PHE A 197 -11.59 2.23 -6.28
CA PHE A 197 -10.46 2.27 -7.22
C PHE A 197 -9.42 3.34 -6.86
N THR A 198 -9.85 4.49 -6.34
CA THR A 198 -8.93 5.53 -5.89
C THR A 198 -8.09 5.05 -4.71
N MET A 199 -8.71 4.46 -3.69
CA MET A 199 -8.01 3.99 -2.49
C MET A 199 -7.08 2.81 -2.82
N THR A 200 -7.60 1.78 -3.50
CA THR A 200 -6.80 0.58 -3.84
C THR A 200 -5.79 0.85 -4.95
N GLY A 201 -6.09 1.72 -5.90
CA GLY A 201 -5.17 2.12 -6.98
C GLY A 201 -4.01 2.97 -6.48
N LEU A 202 -4.28 3.93 -5.60
CA LEU A 202 -3.23 4.72 -4.95
C LEU A 202 -2.34 3.82 -4.09
N HIS A 203 -2.93 2.89 -3.33
CA HIS A 203 -2.17 1.89 -2.58
C HIS A 203 -1.31 1.02 -3.51
N ALA A 204 -1.86 0.52 -4.62
CA ALA A 204 -1.11 -0.26 -5.60
C ALA A 204 0.08 0.53 -6.20
N LEU A 205 -0.07 1.82 -6.43
CA LEU A 205 1.03 2.70 -6.87
C LEU A 205 2.16 2.75 -5.82
N HIS A 206 1.81 2.86 -4.53
CA HIS A 206 2.79 2.83 -3.43
C HIS A 206 3.48 1.47 -3.31
N VAL A 207 2.75 0.36 -3.50
CA VAL A 207 3.35 -0.99 -3.56
C VAL A 207 4.37 -1.07 -4.70
N LEU A 208 4.03 -0.59 -5.91
CA LEU A 208 4.95 -0.57 -7.05
C LEU A 208 6.20 0.28 -6.78
N ALA A 209 6.04 1.45 -6.19
CA ALA A 209 7.17 2.31 -5.80
C ALA A 209 8.06 1.59 -4.76
N GLY A 210 7.46 0.92 -3.77
CA GLY A 210 8.17 0.12 -2.78
C GLY A 210 8.93 -1.05 -3.40
N MET A 211 8.30 -1.79 -4.32
CA MET A 211 8.97 -2.87 -5.06
C MET A 211 10.17 -2.34 -5.87
N GLY A 212 10.05 -1.16 -6.48
CA GLY A 212 11.15 -0.48 -7.16
C GLY A 212 12.31 -0.17 -6.21
N ALA A 213 11.99 0.39 -5.03
CA ALA A 213 12.98 0.69 -3.99
C ALA A 213 13.66 -0.58 -3.44
N ILE A 214 12.89 -1.66 -3.18
CA ILE A 214 13.43 -2.95 -2.75
C ILE A 214 14.34 -3.55 -3.83
N THR A 215 13.94 -3.46 -5.11
CA THR A 215 14.77 -3.93 -6.23
C THR A 215 16.08 -3.18 -6.30
N TRP A 216 16.05 -1.86 -6.12
CA TRP A 216 17.26 -1.04 -6.07
C TRP A 216 18.18 -1.46 -4.91
N VAL A 217 17.63 -1.66 -3.70
CA VAL A 217 18.40 -2.16 -2.55
C VAL A 217 18.96 -3.56 -2.83
N LEU A 218 18.16 -4.46 -3.42
CA LEU A 218 18.60 -5.83 -3.77
C LEU A 218 19.80 -5.81 -4.72
N VAL A 219 19.75 -5.01 -5.79
CA VAL A 219 20.88 -4.86 -6.74
C VAL A 219 22.13 -4.36 -6.02
N ARG A 220 22.00 -3.39 -5.11
CA ARG A 220 23.13 -2.89 -4.31
C ARG A 220 23.65 -3.93 -3.32
N ALA A 221 22.78 -4.74 -2.71
CA ALA A 221 23.18 -5.84 -1.83
C ALA A 221 23.97 -6.92 -2.60
N VAL A 222 23.54 -7.25 -3.83
CA VAL A 222 24.28 -8.15 -4.73
C VAL A 222 25.63 -7.58 -5.10
N ARG A 223 25.76 -6.26 -5.29
CA ARG A 223 27.00 -5.56 -5.61
C ARG A 223 27.90 -5.28 -4.39
N ARG A 224 27.59 -5.82 -3.21
CA ARG A 224 28.36 -5.66 -1.95
C ARG A 224 28.52 -4.22 -1.46
N HIS A 225 27.49 -3.37 -1.65
CA HIS A 225 27.55 -1.98 -1.19
C HIS A 225 27.14 -1.82 0.28
N PHE A 226 26.49 -2.81 0.90
CA PHE A 226 26.03 -2.75 2.27
C PHE A 226 26.93 -3.54 3.22
N HIS A 227 27.14 -2.98 4.40
CA HIS A 227 27.86 -3.58 5.52
C HIS A 227 27.26 -3.03 6.84
N SER A 228 27.67 -3.57 7.98
CA SER A 228 27.09 -3.25 9.30
C SER A 228 27.11 -1.76 9.68
N GLN A 229 28.01 -0.97 9.09
CA GLN A 229 28.06 0.49 9.31
C GLN A 229 27.28 1.28 8.26
N TYR A 230 26.89 0.67 7.13
CA TYR A 230 26.15 1.33 6.05
C TYR A 230 24.95 0.47 5.59
N PHE A 231 23.94 0.39 6.43
CA PHE A 231 22.67 -0.31 6.16
C PHE A 231 21.46 0.63 6.11
N GLY A 232 21.65 1.94 6.33
CA GLY A 232 20.59 2.94 6.36
C GLY A 232 19.57 2.84 5.23
N PRO A 233 19.98 2.73 3.95
CA PRO A 233 19.01 2.58 2.85
C PRO A 233 18.12 1.35 2.96
N VAL A 234 18.61 0.23 3.53
CA VAL A 234 17.81 -0.98 3.77
C VAL A 234 16.77 -0.72 4.85
N ASP A 235 17.14 -0.03 5.92
CA ASP A 235 16.25 0.35 7.02
C ASP A 235 15.13 1.29 6.54
N TYR A 236 15.47 2.33 5.76
CA TYR A 236 14.49 3.30 5.24
C TYR A 236 13.48 2.65 4.28
N VAL A 237 13.95 1.80 3.38
CA VAL A 237 13.06 1.06 2.48
C VAL A 237 12.20 0.06 3.25
N GLY A 238 12.74 -0.53 4.33
CA GLY A 238 11.97 -1.38 5.25
C GLY A 238 10.84 -0.63 5.94
N LEU A 239 11.10 0.55 6.48
CA LEU A 239 10.08 1.41 7.11
C LEU A 239 8.97 1.77 6.12
N TYR A 240 9.33 2.15 4.90
CA TYR A 240 8.35 2.44 3.84
C TYR A 240 7.48 1.23 3.51
N TRP A 241 8.09 0.05 3.33
CA TRP A 241 7.40 -1.19 3.02
C TRP A 241 6.40 -1.57 4.11
N HIS A 242 6.81 -1.47 5.38
CA HIS A 242 5.93 -1.73 6.53
C HIS A 242 4.74 -0.78 6.59
N LEU A 243 4.93 0.51 6.26
CA LEU A 243 3.82 1.46 6.17
C LEU A 243 2.82 1.06 5.09
N VAL A 244 3.30 0.70 3.89
CA VAL A 244 2.44 0.27 2.78
C VAL A 244 1.65 -0.98 3.16
N ASP A 245 2.28 -1.98 3.77
CA ASP A 245 1.61 -3.18 4.27
C ASP A 245 0.56 -2.85 5.34
N LEU A 246 0.88 -1.93 6.25
CA LEU A 246 -0.03 -1.49 7.31
C LEU A 246 -1.27 -0.80 6.74
N ILE A 247 -1.13 0.04 5.73
CA ILE A 247 -2.25 0.68 5.05
C ILE A 247 -3.19 -0.39 4.46
N TRP A 248 -2.67 -1.48 3.89
CA TRP A 248 -3.49 -2.58 3.38
C TRP A 248 -4.29 -3.27 4.48
N ILE A 249 -3.71 -3.47 5.67
CA ILE A 249 -4.39 -4.06 6.83
C ILE A 249 -5.64 -3.25 7.23
N PHE A 250 -5.64 -1.93 7.03
CA PHE A 250 -6.81 -1.07 7.23
C PHE A 250 -7.77 -1.08 6.02
N LEU A 251 -7.23 -1.09 4.80
CA LEU A 251 -8.03 -1.12 3.57
C LEU A 251 -8.86 -2.40 3.45
N PHE A 252 -8.29 -3.54 3.83
CA PHE A 252 -8.95 -4.83 3.70
C PHE A 252 -10.27 -4.91 4.48
N PRO A 253 -10.33 -4.72 5.81
CA PRO A 253 -11.60 -4.79 6.53
C PRO A 253 -12.57 -3.68 6.11
N LEU A 254 -12.06 -2.51 5.76
CA LEU A 254 -12.87 -1.37 5.38
C LEU A 254 -13.66 -1.61 4.09
N LEU A 255 -13.08 -2.34 3.15
CA LEU A 255 -13.64 -2.56 1.80
C LEU A 255 -14.26 -3.95 1.63
N TYR A 256 -13.72 -4.99 2.27
CA TYR A 256 -14.07 -6.40 2.02
C TYR A 256 -14.87 -7.05 3.15
N LEU A 257 -14.87 -6.49 4.38
CA LEU A 257 -15.59 -7.03 5.54
C LEU A 257 -16.73 -6.09 5.96
N ILE A 258 -17.53 -5.67 4.98
CA ILE A 258 -18.73 -4.87 5.21
C ILE A 258 -19.91 -5.84 5.40
N ASP A 259 -20.46 -5.89 6.60
CA ASP A 259 -21.72 -6.56 6.93
C ASP A 259 -22.91 -5.63 6.73
#